data_c55dc957712288d658b6f1e9bf2a8080
#
_entry.id   c55dc957712288d658b6f1e9bf2a8080
#
_cell.length_a   1.000
_cell.length_b   1.000
_cell.length_c   1.000
_cell.angle_alpha   90.00
_cell.angle_beta   90.00
_cell.angle_gamma   90.00
#
_symmetry.space_group_name_H-M   'P 1'
#
loop_
_entity.id
_entity.type
_entity.pdbx_description
1 polymer ?
#
loop_
_entity_poly.entity_id
_entity_poly.type
_entity_poly.pdbx_seq_one_letter_code
_entity_poly.pdbx_strand_id
1 'polypeptide(L)'
;EEDIREAARAFTGWNYRDMAFVVNAVEHDEAPKTVLGQTAAMDGIAVIDILLQQPAAAEFLAGKIYRYFVREDPSDALLAALGQRFRESGYDIAVLMRTIFLSRDFYSPASMGAHIKSPVELAVNTYRKLGLTRIPGVPDFNAATTALGQRLFNPPTVAGWAQGRAWITPGLLIARSNFAYDVLFPDINFVPPDRYPPAANIRDVSRRLAAGQNITQATMGESAMAGGEMSMSNRMADMDQDFNTRYGSYRGWQMALERVQPIPRHTADLSLSDMVSE
;
A
#
# COMPACT_ATOMS: atom_id res chain seq x y z
N GLU A 1 15.27 -0.80 25.78
CA GLU A 1 15.57 -2.07 25.06
C GLU A 1 15.23 -3.28 25.94
N GLU A 2 15.58 -3.22 27.23
CA GLU A 2 15.21 -4.25 28.21
C GLU A 2 13.70 -4.48 28.29
N ASP A 3 12.91 -3.42 28.45
CA ASP A 3 11.45 -3.52 28.49
C ASP A 3 10.85 -4.20 27.23
N ILE A 4 11.44 -3.96 26.05
CA ILE A 4 10.99 -4.60 24.80
C ILE A 4 11.25 -6.10 24.84
N ARG A 5 12.42 -6.51 25.36
CA ARG A 5 12.78 -7.91 25.50
C ARG A 5 11.88 -8.62 26.50
N GLU A 6 11.64 -8.01 27.65
CA GLU A 6 10.78 -8.54 28.69
C GLU A 6 9.31 -8.59 28.24
N ALA A 7 8.84 -7.58 27.54
CA ALA A 7 7.52 -7.60 26.91
C ALA A 7 7.40 -8.74 25.87
N ALA A 8 8.42 -8.95 25.03
CA ALA A 8 8.40 -10.05 24.07
C ALA A 8 8.27 -11.43 24.76
N ARG A 9 8.91 -11.63 25.92
CA ARG A 9 8.74 -12.83 26.74
C ARG A 9 7.30 -13.02 27.24
N ALA A 10 6.61 -11.92 27.56
CA ALA A 10 5.21 -11.95 28.00
C ALA A 10 4.24 -12.38 26.89
N PHE A 11 4.57 -12.16 25.65
CA PHE A 11 3.75 -12.56 24.48
C PHE A 11 4.09 -13.97 23.96
N THR A 12 5.03 -14.67 24.55
CA THR A 12 5.33 -16.06 24.18
C THR A 12 4.11 -16.95 24.39
N GLY A 13 3.95 -17.98 23.57
CA GLY A 13 2.81 -18.88 23.62
C GLY A 13 1.52 -18.35 22.95
N TRP A 14 1.46 -17.07 22.58
CA TRP A 14 0.34 -16.54 21.82
C TRP A 14 0.38 -17.07 20.39
N ASN A 15 -0.73 -17.67 19.98
CA ASN A 15 -0.82 -18.34 18.68
C ASN A 15 -2.27 -18.29 18.16
N TYR A 16 -2.51 -18.88 17.01
CA TYR A 16 -3.85 -19.09 16.48
C TYR A 16 -4.03 -20.54 16.04
N ARG A 17 -5.23 -21.06 16.19
CA ARG A 17 -5.65 -22.36 15.68
C ARG A 17 -7.06 -22.23 15.13
N ASP A 18 -7.31 -22.73 13.92
CA ASP A 18 -8.62 -22.68 13.27
C ASP A 18 -9.24 -21.27 13.27
N MET A 19 -8.42 -20.24 12.97
CA MET A 19 -8.78 -18.82 12.96
C MET A 19 -9.20 -18.25 14.33
N ALA A 20 -9.00 -18.98 15.41
CA ALA A 20 -9.23 -18.52 16.77
C ALA A 20 -7.91 -18.28 17.50
N PHE A 21 -7.88 -17.24 18.34
CA PHE A 21 -6.76 -16.98 19.24
C PHE A 21 -6.66 -18.12 20.28
N VAL A 22 -5.43 -18.59 20.48
CA VAL A 22 -5.11 -19.61 21.51
C VAL A 22 -3.83 -19.23 22.22
N VAL A 23 -3.71 -19.63 23.48
CA VAL A 23 -2.46 -19.53 24.25
C VAL A 23 -1.91 -20.94 24.44
N ASN A 24 -0.70 -21.17 23.94
CA ASN A 24 0.03 -22.41 24.19
C ASN A 24 0.82 -22.27 25.49
N ALA A 25 0.31 -22.83 26.57
CA ALA A 25 0.94 -22.73 27.89
C ALA A 25 2.33 -23.39 27.94
N VAL A 26 2.61 -24.39 27.11
CA VAL A 26 3.93 -25.04 27.05
C VAL A 26 5.02 -24.12 26.49
N GLU A 27 4.65 -23.20 25.62
CA GLU A 27 5.56 -22.25 24.97
C GLU A 27 5.60 -20.90 25.71
N HIS A 28 4.72 -20.68 26.68
CA HIS A 28 4.69 -19.44 27.45
C HIS A 28 5.81 -19.42 28.50
N ASP A 29 6.53 -18.29 28.56
CA ASP A 29 7.54 -18.03 29.58
C ASP A 29 6.85 -17.53 30.85
N GLU A 30 6.77 -18.40 31.88
CA GLU A 30 6.14 -18.09 33.17
C GLU A 30 7.07 -17.34 34.16
N ALA A 31 8.35 -17.19 33.83
CA ALA A 31 9.29 -16.51 34.73
C ALA A 31 8.89 -15.03 34.94
N PRO A 32 9.23 -14.43 36.06
CA PRO A 32 9.03 -13.00 36.30
C PRO A 32 9.67 -12.13 35.21
N LYS A 33 8.98 -11.09 34.83
CA LYS A 33 9.40 -10.11 33.81
C LYS A 33 9.27 -8.70 34.39
N THR A 34 10.13 -7.79 33.94
CA THR A 34 10.10 -6.38 34.37
C THR A 34 9.79 -5.52 33.17
N VAL A 35 8.63 -4.86 33.16
CA VAL A 35 8.20 -3.95 32.11
C VAL A 35 7.84 -2.60 32.73
N LEU A 36 8.47 -1.53 32.25
CA LEU A 36 8.29 -0.16 32.74
C LEU A 36 8.35 -0.05 34.32
N GLY A 37 9.31 -0.77 34.90
CA GLY A 37 9.52 -0.78 36.35
C GLY A 37 8.56 -1.66 37.16
N GLN A 38 7.61 -2.34 36.55
CA GLN A 38 6.73 -3.31 37.20
C GLN A 38 7.27 -4.72 36.98
N THR A 39 7.43 -5.48 38.07
CA THR A 39 7.95 -6.87 38.01
C THR A 39 6.88 -7.84 38.48
N ALA A 40 6.50 -8.79 37.61
CA ALA A 40 5.57 -9.88 37.92
C ALA A 40 5.70 -11.02 36.90
N ALA A 41 5.06 -12.16 37.19
CA ALA A 41 4.79 -13.16 36.16
C ALA A 41 3.68 -12.62 35.26
N MET A 42 4.07 -11.99 34.15
CA MET A 42 3.18 -11.27 33.25
C MET A 42 2.92 -12.07 31.99
N ASP A 43 1.67 -12.07 31.53
CA ASP A 43 1.29 -12.41 30.18
C ASP A 43 1.19 -11.14 29.30
N GLY A 44 0.86 -11.33 28.02
CA GLY A 44 0.73 -10.21 27.08
C GLY A 44 -0.40 -9.24 27.46
N ILE A 45 -1.47 -9.69 28.15
CA ILE A 45 -2.58 -8.83 28.60
C ILE A 45 -2.09 -7.88 29.67
N ALA A 46 -1.37 -8.42 30.66
CA ALA A 46 -0.78 -7.59 31.73
C ALA A 46 0.16 -6.52 31.18
N VAL A 47 0.97 -6.83 30.16
CA VAL A 47 1.82 -5.84 29.48
C VAL A 47 0.98 -4.76 28.79
N ILE A 48 -0.12 -5.13 28.10
CA ILE A 48 -1.03 -4.15 27.48
C ILE A 48 -1.64 -3.24 28.54
N ASP A 49 -2.04 -3.77 29.68
CA ASP A 49 -2.62 -2.98 30.77
C ASP A 49 -1.60 -1.97 31.34
N ILE A 50 -0.34 -2.38 31.50
CA ILE A 50 0.74 -1.48 31.91
C ILE A 50 0.96 -0.35 30.89
N LEU A 51 0.93 -0.67 29.59
CA LEU A 51 1.08 0.30 28.52
C LEU A 51 -0.07 1.30 28.50
N LEU A 52 -1.32 0.84 28.68
CA LEU A 52 -2.50 1.69 28.68
C LEU A 52 -2.55 2.63 29.90
N GLN A 53 -1.86 2.32 30.99
CA GLN A 53 -1.68 3.23 32.12
C GLN A 53 -0.78 4.42 31.80
N GLN A 54 0.07 4.33 30.77
CA GLN A 54 0.98 5.40 30.39
C GLN A 54 0.22 6.52 29.64
N PRO A 55 0.37 7.81 30.04
CA PRO A 55 -0.25 8.92 29.31
C PRO A 55 0.14 8.94 27.84
N ALA A 56 1.39 8.62 27.52
CA ALA A 56 1.92 8.57 26.17
C ALA A 56 1.16 7.60 25.25
N ALA A 57 0.60 6.51 25.78
CA ALA A 57 -0.18 5.56 24.99
C ALA A 57 -1.46 6.20 24.44
N ALA A 58 -2.19 6.93 25.26
CA ALA A 58 -3.40 7.62 24.87
C ALA A 58 -3.11 8.73 23.85
N GLU A 59 -2.08 9.53 24.08
CA GLU A 59 -1.64 10.60 23.16
C GLU A 59 -1.20 10.04 21.81
N PHE A 60 -0.45 8.95 21.83
CA PHE A 60 0.03 8.28 20.62
C PHE A 60 -1.13 7.76 19.76
N LEU A 61 -2.08 7.04 20.37
CA LEU A 61 -3.24 6.50 19.67
C LEU A 61 -4.17 7.61 19.16
N ALA A 62 -4.48 8.59 20.01
CA ALA A 62 -5.28 9.75 19.63
C ALA A 62 -4.62 10.54 18.50
N GLY A 63 -3.29 10.72 18.57
CA GLY A 63 -2.51 11.37 17.53
C GLY A 63 -2.51 10.64 16.20
N LYS A 64 -2.45 9.31 16.20
CA LYS A 64 -2.59 8.51 14.97
C LYS A 64 -3.96 8.69 14.32
N ILE A 65 -5.02 8.61 15.12
CA ILE A 65 -6.41 8.78 14.64
C ILE A 65 -6.60 10.20 14.12
N TYR A 66 -6.13 11.21 14.85
CA TYR A 66 -6.23 12.60 14.42
C TYR A 66 -5.50 12.83 13.09
N ARG A 67 -4.25 12.38 12.94
CA ARG A 67 -3.47 12.55 11.71
C ARG A 67 -4.11 11.86 10.51
N TYR A 68 -4.78 10.77 10.74
CA TYR A 68 -5.49 10.06 9.67
C TYR A 68 -6.72 10.82 9.16
N PHE A 69 -7.51 11.42 10.06
CA PHE A 69 -8.79 12.01 9.69
C PHE A 69 -8.76 13.52 9.51
N VAL A 70 -7.76 14.23 10.03
CA VAL A 70 -7.74 15.70 10.05
C VAL A 70 -6.55 16.24 9.28
N ARG A 71 -5.35 16.25 9.88
CA ARG A 71 -4.11 16.75 9.27
C ARG A 71 -2.86 16.23 9.99
N GLU A 72 -1.71 16.33 9.32
CA GLU A 72 -0.46 15.72 9.79
C GLU A 72 0.16 16.38 11.03
N ASP A 73 -0.07 17.65 11.25
CA ASP A 73 0.64 18.52 12.18
C ASP A 73 -0.25 19.06 13.32
N PRO A 74 -0.82 18.18 14.18
CA PRO A 74 -1.47 18.65 15.41
C PRO A 74 -0.46 19.29 16.36
N SER A 75 -0.87 20.28 17.14
CA SER A 75 -0.03 20.78 18.22
C SER A 75 0.07 19.79 19.38
N ASP A 76 1.18 19.82 20.12
CA ASP A 76 1.38 18.97 21.30
C ASP A 76 0.26 19.17 22.34
N ALA A 77 -0.20 20.41 22.53
CA ALA A 77 -1.30 20.72 23.43
C ALA A 77 -2.61 20.04 22.99
N LEU A 78 -2.88 19.99 21.70
CA LEU A 78 -4.06 19.29 21.18
C LEU A 78 -3.93 17.78 21.39
N LEU A 79 -2.75 17.21 21.13
CA LEU A 79 -2.49 15.78 21.34
C LEU A 79 -2.67 15.40 22.81
N ALA A 80 -2.12 16.18 23.73
CA ALA A 80 -2.26 15.97 25.16
C ALA A 80 -3.74 16.02 25.59
N ALA A 81 -4.50 17.02 25.11
CA ALA A 81 -5.93 17.16 25.42
C ALA A 81 -6.76 15.99 24.86
N LEU A 82 -6.50 15.56 23.63
CA LEU A 82 -7.17 14.41 23.03
C LEU A 82 -6.80 13.10 23.74
N GLY A 83 -5.53 12.92 24.07
CA GLY A 83 -5.03 11.76 24.81
C GLY A 83 -5.65 11.68 26.21
N GLN A 84 -5.70 12.81 26.94
CA GLN A 84 -6.36 12.86 28.23
C GLN A 84 -7.85 12.48 28.14
N ARG A 85 -8.57 13.09 27.21
CA ARG A 85 -10.00 12.79 26.98
C ARG A 85 -10.24 11.33 26.62
N PHE A 86 -9.37 10.77 25.79
CA PHE A 86 -9.44 9.38 25.38
C PHE A 86 -9.21 8.41 26.54
N ARG A 87 -8.22 8.68 27.37
CA ARG A 87 -7.93 7.91 28.59
C ARG A 87 -9.08 8.00 29.60
N GLU A 88 -9.60 9.21 29.85
CA GLU A 88 -10.73 9.43 30.78
C GLU A 88 -12.00 8.70 30.34
N SER A 89 -12.19 8.48 29.05
CA SER A 89 -13.30 7.69 28.50
C SER A 89 -13.11 6.17 28.60
N GLY A 90 -12.01 5.69 29.19
CA GLY A 90 -11.65 4.27 29.19
C GLY A 90 -11.23 3.77 27.80
N TYR A 91 -10.57 4.59 27.00
CA TYR A 91 -10.14 4.29 25.64
C TYR A 91 -11.31 4.03 24.67
N ASP A 92 -12.44 4.70 24.90
CA ASP A 92 -13.59 4.62 23.98
C ASP A 92 -13.30 5.40 22.69
N ILE A 93 -13.09 4.65 21.60
CA ILE A 93 -12.81 5.20 20.28
C ILE A 93 -13.99 6.06 19.78
N ALA A 94 -15.23 5.72 20.09
CA ALA A 94 -16.38 6.50 19.64
C ALA A 94 -16.40 7.89 20.29
N VAL A 95 -16.02 7.99 21.57
CA VAL A 95 -15.87 9.28 22.28
C VAL A 95 -14.76 10.11 21.64
N LEU A 96 -13.61 9.49 21.33
CA LEU A 96 -12.50 10.17 20.66
C LEU A 96 -12.91 10.68 19.28
N MET A 97 -13.48 9.83 18.44
CA MET A 97 -13.92 10.18 17.08
C MET A 97 -14.96 11.31 17.12
N ARG A 98 -15.94 11.22 18.03
CA ARG A 98 -16.92 12.27 18.21
C ARG A 98 -16.27 13.60 18.62
N THR A 99 -15.28 13.56 19.52
CA THR A 99 -14.53 14.75 19.93
C THR A 99 -13.81 15.39 18.77
N ILE A 100 -13.13 14.58 17.94
CA ILE A 100 -12.41 15.05 16.76
C ILE A 100 -13.37 15.65 15.73
N PHE A 101 -14.40 14.92 15.32
CA PHE A 101 -15.31 15.35 14.25
C PHE A 101 -16.23 16.52 14.63
N LEU A 102 -16.48 16.74 15.91
CA LEU A 102 -17.24 17.91 16.35
C LEU A 102 -16.34 19.10 16.71
N SER A 103 -15.01 18.96 16.58
CA SER A 103 -14.09 20.05 16.89
C SER A 103 -14.13 21.14 15.81
N ARG A 104 -13.87 22.39 16.22
CA ARG A 104 -13.69 23.48 15.25
C ARG A 104 -12.48 23.28 14.36
N ASP A 105 -11.48 22.59 14.84
CA ASP A 105 -10.25 22.33 14.09
C ASP A 105 -10.50 21.41 12.88
N PHE A 106 -11.39 20.42 13.02
CA PHE A 106 -11.78 19.54 11.92
C PHE A 106 -12.37 20.32 10.73
N TYR A 107 -13.14 21.37 10.99
CA TYR A 107 -13.76 22.22 9.98
C TYR A 107 -12.94 23.46 9.65
N SER A 108 -11.72 23.56 10.14
CA SER A 108 -10.87 24.72 9.88
C SER A 108 -10.33 24.70 8.44
N PRO A 109 -10.03 25.85 7.86
CA PRO A 109 -9.36 25.92 6.55
C PRO A 109 -8.03 25.17 6.50
N ALA A 110 -7.34 25.05 7.65
CA ALA A 110 -6.08 24.31 7.75
C ALA A 110 -6.26 22.79 7.62
N SER A 111 -7.46 22.28 7.94
CA SER A 111 -7.79 20.86 7.85
C SER A 111 -8.46 20.49 6.53
N MET A 112 -9.06 21.47 5.85
CA MET A 112 -9.70 21.23 4.54
C MET A 112 -8.66 20.96 3.46
N GLY A 113 -8.77 19.84 2.77
CA GLY A 113 -7.85 19.46 1.70
C GLY A 113 -6.43 19.12 2.17
N ALA A 114 -6.20 18.98 3.48
CA ALA A 114 -4.88 18.69 4.06
C ALA A 114 -4.43 17.23 3.85
N HIS A 115 -5.36 16.32 3.54
CA HIS A 115 -5.04 14.92 3.38
C HIS A 115 -4.30 14.63 2.07
N ILE A 116 -3.07 14.18 2.20
CA ILE A 116 -2.26 13.72 1.07
C ILE A 116 -2.62 12.25 0.79
N LYS A 117 -3.25 12.01 -0.35
CA LYS A 117 -3.66 10.66 -0.73
C LYS A 117 -2.46 9.73 -0.87
N SER A 118 -2.55 8.55 -0.28
CA SER A 118 -1.61 7.45 -0.56
C SER A 118 -1.70 7.05 -2.04
N PRO A 119 -0.71 6.33 -2.58
CA PRO A 119 -0.75 5.86 -3.97
C PRO A 119 -2.00 5.04 -4.32
N VAL A 120 -2.43 4.16 -3.41
CA VAL A 120 -3.64 3.36 -3.61
C VAL A 120 -4.89 4.25 -3.60
N GLU A 121 -5.00 5.18 -2.66
CA GLU A 121 -6.11 6.13 -2.61
C GLU A 121 -6.14 7.03 -3.86
N LEU A 122 -4.97 7.48 -4.32
CA LEU A 122 -4.86 8.25 -5.55
C LEU A 122 -5.41 7.47 -6.74
N ALA A 123 -4.95 6.24 -6.93
CA ALA A 123 -5.37 5.40 -8.05
C ALA A 123 -6.88 5.12 -8.02
N VAL A 124 -7.39 4.66 -6.87
CA VAL A 124 -8.82 4.35 -6.71
C VAL A 124 -9.69 5.59 -6.89
N ASN A 125 -9.30 6.72 -6.30
CA ASN A 125 -10.05 7.98 -6.45
C ASN A 125 -10.05 8.47 -7.90
N THR A 126 -8.92 8.36 -8.61
CA THR A 126 -8.83 8.74 -10.02
C THR A 126 -9.80 7.89 -10.85
N TYR A 127 -9.76 6.57 -10.69
CA TYR A 127 -10.67 5.69 -11.42
C TYR A 127 -12.14 5.98 -11.12
N ARG A 128 -12.48 6.19 -9.84
CA ARG A 128 -13.86 6.51 -9.45
C ARG A 128 -14.35 7.86 -10.00
N LYS A 129 -13.51 8.89 -9.97
CA LYS A 129 -13.84 10.20 -10.54
C LYS A 129 -14.03 10.16 -12.05
N LEU A 130 -13.31 9.30 -12.75
CA LEU A 130 -13.48 9.07 -14.18
C LEU A 130 -14.67 8.15 -14.53
N GLY A 131 -15.45 7.73 -13.53
CA GLY A 131 -16.61 6.84 -13.75
C GLY A 131 -16.23 5.43 -14.20
N LEU A 132 -14.97 5.01 -14.01
CA LEU A 132 -14.53 3.68 -14.41
C LEU A 132 -15.15 2.63 -13.50
N THR A 133 -15.92 1.72 -14.08
CA THR A 133 -16.57 0.60 -13.37
C THR A 133 -15.66 -0.64 -13.25
N ARG A 134 -14.56 -0.64 -13.99
CA ARG A 134 -13.54 -1.70 -14.00
C ARG A 134 -12.17 -1.07 -13.90
N ILE A 135 -11.24 -1.79 -13.25
CA ILE A 135 -9.84 -1.35 -13.18
C ILE A 135 -9.23 -1.52 -14.58
N PRO A 136 -8.63 -0.48 -15.15
CA PRO A 136 -7.89 -0.59 -16.42
C PRO A 136 -6.80 -1.64 -16.29
N GLY A 137 -6.60 -2.47 -17.31
CA GLY A 137 -5.48 -3.41 -17.35
C GLY A 137 -4.14 -2.70 -17.60
N VAL A 138 -4.19 -1.49 -18.15
CA VAL A 138 -3.03 -0.63 -18.47
C VAL A 138 -3.38 0.81 -18.08
N PRO A 139 -2.57 1.44 -17.20
CA PRO A 139 -1.48 0.84 -16.44
C PRO A 139 -1.98 -0.22 -15.44
N ASP A 140 -1.19 -1.28 -15.24
CA ASP A 140 -1.50 -2.27 -14.19
C ASP A 140 -1.56 -1.60 -12.82
N PHE A 141 -2.63 -1.87 -12.07
CA PHE A 141 -2.89 -1.20 -10.79
C PHE A 141 -1.74 -1.39 -9.79
N ASN A 142 -1.28 -2.63 -9.61
CA ASN A 142 -0.24 -2.93 -8.65
C ASN A 142 1.13 -2.39 -9.09
N ALA A 143 1.41 -2.42 -10.40
CA ALA A 143 2.60 -1.82 -10.96
C ALA A 143 2.59 -0.30 -10.76
N ALA A 144 1.48 0.37 -11.06
CA ALA A 144 1.33 1.81 -10.89
C ALA A 144 1.49 2.23 -9.42
N THR A 145 0.78 1.58 -8.50
CA THR A 145 0.87 1.91 -7.06
C THR A 145 2.25 1.59 -6.48
N THR A 146 2.93 0.55 -6.98
CA THR A 146 4.31 0.22 -6.60
C THR A 146 5.28 1.29 -7.08
N ALA A 147 5.16 1.76 -8.31
CA ALA A 147 5.98 2.85 -8.85
C ALA A 147 5.76 4.17 -8.08
N LEU A 148 4.56 4.36 -7.54
CA LEU A 148 4.21 5.47 -6.66
C LEU A 148 4.68 5.27 -5.20
N GLY A 149 5.30 4.13 -4.88
CA GLY A 149 5.87 3.83 -3.56
C GLY A 149 5.01 2.95 -2.65
N GLN A 150 3.83 2.46 -3.10
CA GLN A 150 2.96 1.62 -2.28
C GLN A 150 2.62 0.30 -2.98
N ARG A 151 3.38 -0.74 -2.68
CA ARG A 151 3.04 -2.10 -3.13
C ARG A 151 1.97 -2.68 -2.21
N LEU A 152 0.77 -2.90 -2.75
CA LEU A 152 -0.37 -3.39 -1.97
C LEU A 152 -0.04 -4.74 -1.29
N PHE A 153 -0.44 -4.88 -0.03
CA PHE A 153 -0.17 -6.04 0.85
C PHE A 153 1.30 -6.33 1.16
N ASN A 154 2.24 -5.46 0.76
CA ASN A 154 3.66 -5.65 1.03
C ASN A 154 4.29 -4.38 1.62
N PRO A 155 3.95 -4.02 2.87
CA PRO A 155 4.52 -2.85 3.53
C PRO A 155 6.02 -3.04 3.78
N PRO A 156 6.83 -1.95 3.78
CA PRO A 156 8.27 -2.04 3.97
C PRO A 156 8.67 -2.47 5.39
N THR A 157 7.80 -2.23 6.36
CA THR A 157 8.01 -2.57 7.76
C THR A 157 6.71 -3.01 8.42
N VAL A 158 6.79 -3.56 9.63
CA VAL A 158 5.64 -3.90 10.47
C VAL A 158 4.80 -2.67 10.85
N ALA A 159 5.36 -1.47 10.78
CA ALA A 159 4.64 -0.22 11.01
C ALA A 159 3.78 0.22 9.81
N GLY A 160 3.88 -0.48 8.68
CA GLY A 160 3.18 -0.12 7.46
C GLY A 160 4.00 0.78 6.54
N TRP A 161 3.31 1.52 5.68
CA TRP A 161 3.90 2.55 4.82
C TRP A 161 3.97 3.89 5.54
N ALA A 162 4.96 4.70 5.18
CA ALA A 162 4.96 6.11 5.54
C ALA A 162 3.68 6.78 5.00
N GLN A 163 3.27 7.87 5.63
CA GLN A 163 2.02 8.58 5.30
C GLN A 163 2.30 10.04 4.97
N GLY A 164 1.30 10.71 4.46
CA GLY A 164 1.29 12.15 4.27
C GLY A 164 2.40 12.64 3.34
N ARG A 165 3.20 13.57 3.81
CA ARG A 165 4.27 14.20 3.01
C ARG A 165 5.32 13.25 2.46
N ALA A 166 5.46 12.05 3.03
CA ALA A 166 6.36 11.03 2.48
C ALA A 166 5.96 10.60 1.05
N TRP A 167 4.72 10.80 0.67
CA TRP A 167 4.23 10.57 -0.69
C TRP A 167 4.52 11.71 -1.67
N ILE A 168 5.10 12.83 -1.21
CA ILE A 168 5.35 14.05 -1.99
C ILE A 168 6.84 14.33 -2.05
N THR A 169 7.58 13.46 -2.72
CA THR A 169 8.96 13.71 -3.15
C THR A 169 8.98 14.17 -4.61
N PRO A 170 10.02 14.84 -5.09
CA PRO A 170 10.09 15.28 -6.49
C PRO A 170 9.85 14.15 -7.49
N GLY A 171 10.47 12.97 -7.27
CA GLY A 171 10.28 11.80 -8.12
C GLY A 171 8.85 11.25 -8.07
N LEU A 172 8.25 11.20 -6.88
CA LEU A 172 6.88 10.72 -6.71
C LEU A 172 5.84 11.71 -7.27
N LEU A 173 6.12 13.01 -7.26
CA LEU A 173 5.25 14.00 -7.91
C LEU A 173 5.21 13.79 -9.44
N ILE A 174 6.38 13.58 -10.05
CA ILE A 174 6.45 13.22 -11.48
C ILE A 174 5.70 11.92 -11.75
N ALA A 175 5.92 10.90 -10.92
CA ALA A 175 5.23 9.61 -11.06
C ALA A 175 3.69 9.76 -10.93
N ARG A 176 3.21 10.61 -10.02
CA ARG A 176 1.78 10.94 -9.85
C ARG A 176 1.19 11.63 -11.07
N SER A 177 1.93 12.58 -11.65
CA SER A 177 1.52 13.26 -12.88
C SER A 177 1.47 12.31 -14.06
N ASN A 178 2.49 11.47 -14.22
CA ASN A 178 2.52 10.45 -15.26
C ASN A 178 1.39 9.44 -15.10
N PHE A 179 1.11 8.98 -13.87
CA PHE A 179 -0.01 8.09 -13.59
C PHE A 179 -1.35 8.68 -14.05
N ALA A 180 -1.60 9.95 -13.73
CA ALA A 180 -2.82 10.63 -14.15
C ALA A 180 -2.91 10.71 -15.68
N TYR A 181 -1.79 11.04 -16.35
CA TYR A 181 -1.71 11.08 -17.79
C TYR A 181 -1.94 9.69 -18.42
N ASP A 182 -1.31 8.63 -17.90
CA ASP A 182 -1.43 7.26 -18.39
C ASP A 182 -2.86 6.72 -18.24
N VAL A 183 -3.56 7.12 -17.20
CA VAL A 183 -4.98 6.74 -17.01
C VAL A 183 -5.89 7.46 -18.00
N LEU A 184 -5.64 8.73 -18.29
CA LEU A 184 -6.45 9.53 -19.22
C LEU A 184 -6.14 9.20 -20.69
N PHE A 185 -4.88 8.90 -20.98
CA PHE A 185 -4.37 8.62 -22.32
C PHE A 185 -3.58 7.31 -22.33
N PRO A 186 -4.21 6.16 -22.04
CA PRO A 186 -3.50 4.91 -21.95
C PRO A 186 -2.87 4.56 -23.30
N ASP A 187 -1.53 4.53 -23.34
CA ASP A 187 -0.81 3.98 -24.48
C ASP A 187 -0.66 2.47 -24.31
N ILE A 188 -1.56 1.73 -24.89
CA ILE A 188 -1.53 0.26 -24.88
C ILE A 188 -0.29 -0.33 -25.56
N ASN A 189 0.44 0.47 -26.34
CA ASN A 189 1.67 0.05 -27.00
C ASN A 189 2.91 0.45 -26.20
N PHE A 190 2.74 1.26 -25.15
CA PHE A 190 3.83 1.68 -24.28
C PHE A 190 4.11 0.61 -23.23
N VAL A 191 5.29 0.06 -23.34
CA VAL A 191 5.83 -0.95 -22.44
C VAL A 191 7.05 -0.36 -21.77
N PRO A 192 7.07 -0.17 -20.43
CA PRO A 192 8.24 0.37 -19.75
C PRO A 192 9.48 -0.48 -20.00
N PRO A 193 10.62 0.11 -20.40
CA PRO A 193 11.81 -0.62 -20.85
C PRO A 193 12.44 -1.52 -19.78
N ASP A 194 12.23 -1.21 -18.51
CA ASP A 194 12.79 -1.89 -17.35
C ASP A 194 12.08 -3.19 -16.95
N ARG A 195 10.94 -3.49 -17.59
CA ARG A 195 10.09 -4.64 -17.21
C ARG A 195 10.01 -5.74 -18.26
N TYR A 196 10.80 -5.65 -19.32
CA TYR A 196 10.64 -6.52 -20.49
C TYR A 196 11.93 -7.17 -20.94
N PRO A 197 11.80 -8.32 -21.65
CA PRO A 197 12.94 -8.90 -22.32
C PRO A 197 13.60 -7.91 -23.26
N PRO A 198 14.85 -8.14 -23.67
CA PRO A 198 15.72 -7.18 -24.35
C PRO A 198 15.01 -6.36 -25.43
N ALA A 199 15.33 -5.09 -25.49
CA ALA A 199 14.64 -4.07 -26.28
C ALA A 199 14.34 -4.39 -27.75
N ALA A 200 15.03 -5.37 -28.32
CA ALA A 200 14.78 -5.87 -29.68
C ALA A 200 13.37 -6.46 -29.84
N ASN A 201 12.86 -7.13 -28.80
CA ASN A 201 11.58 -7.84 -28.87
C ASN A 201 10.37 -6.94 -28.59
N ILE A 202 10.58 -5.79 -27.89
CA ILE A 202 9.50 -4.88 -27.51
C ILE A 202 8.87 -4.22 -28.73
N ARG A 203 9.68 -3.74 -29.67
CA ARG A 203 9.21 -3.10 -30.90
C ARG A 203 8.43 -4.07 -31.79
N ASP A 204 8.83 -5.33 -31.79
CA ASP A 204 8.15 -6.35 -32.57
C ASP A 204 6.85 -6.79 -31.92
N VAL A 205 6.82 -6.94 -30.59
CA VAL A 205 5.59 -7.21 -29.82
C VAL A 205 4.60 -6.07 -30.02
N SER A 206 5.04 -4.81 -29.88
CA SER A 206 4.18 -3.64 -30.09
C SER A 206 3.63 -3.56 -31.51
N ARG A 207 4.47 -3.87 -32.51
CA ARG A 207 4.08 -3.86 -33.93
C ARG A 207 3.06 -4.98 -34.25
N ARG A 208 3.24 -6.15 -33.66
CA ARG A 208 2.35 -7.31 -33.85
C ARG A 208 1.02 -7.11 -33.12
N LEU A 209 1.05 -6.48 -31.95
CA LEU A 209 -0.17 -6.04 -31.23
C LEU A 209 -0.97 -5.04 -32.06
N ALA A 210 -0.29 -4.03 -32.59
CA ALA A 210 -0.94 -3.03 -33.46
C ALA A 210 -1.51 -3.64 -34.74
N ALA A 211 -0.94 -4.76 -35.21
CA ALA A 211 -1.43 -5.53 -36.35
C ALA A 211 -2.51 -6.57 -35.99
N GLY A 212 -2.95 -6.65 -34.72
CA GLY A 212 -3.97 -7.61 -34.27
C GLY A 212 -3.50 -9.07 -34.23
N GLN A 213 -2.18 -9.31 -34.25
CA GLN A 213 -1.62 -10.66 -34.25
C GLN A 213 -1.47 -11.22 -32.83
N ASN A 214 -1.71 -12.52 -32.67
CA ASN A 214 -1.61 -13.19 -31.36
C ASN A 214 -0.13 -13.31 -30.91
N ILE A 215 0.22 -12.68 -29.80
CA ILE A 215 1.58 -12.54 -29.27
C ILE A 215 2.16 -13.89 -28.83
N THR A 216 1.32 -14.81 -28.35
CA THR A 216 1.72 -16.11 -27.81
C THR A 216 2.45 -16.96 -28.84
N GLN A 217 2.08 -16.87 -30.11
CA GLN A 217 2.74 -17.59 -31.21
C GLN A 217 4.07 -16.95 -31.62
N ALA A 218 4.20 -15.65 -31.44
CA ALA A 218 5.39 -14.89 -31.84
C ALA A 218 6.58 -15.08 -30.90
N THR A 219 6.33 -15.21 -29.59
CA THR A 219 7.39 -15.36 -28.58
C THR A 219 7.92 -16.80 -28.48
N MET A 220 7.12 -17.81 -28.82
CA MET A 220 7.55 -19.20 -28.80
C MET A 220 8.41 -19.60 -30.03
N GLY A 221 8.24 -18.91 -31.18
CA GLY A 221 8.94 -19.25 -32.40
C GLY A 221 10.39 -18.78 -32.46
N GLU A 222 10.72 -17.63 -31.87
CA GLU A 222 12.06 -17.03 -31.97
C GLU A 222 13.02 -17.46 -30.85
N SER A 223 12.52 -17.83 -29.67
CA SER A 223 13.37 -18.44 -28.62
C SER A 223 13.93 -19.81 -29.00
N ALA A 224 13.32 -20.49 -29.96
CA ALA A 224 13.81 -21.78 -30.44
C ALA A 224 14.92 -21.66 -31.46
N MET A 225 15.15 -20.50 -32.07
CA MET A 225 16.11 -20.29 -33.15
C MET A 225 17.39 -19.52 -32.74
N ALA A 226 17.44 -18.91 -31.58
CA ALA A 226 18.65 -18.31 -31.03
C ALA A 226 19.47 -19.38 -30.28
N GLY A 227 19.99 -20.34 -31.03
CA GLY A 227 20.86 -21.39 -30.52
C GLY A 227 22.23 -20.87 -30.08
N GLY A 228 22.34 -20.54 -28.83
CA GLY A 228 23.57 -20.48 -28.07
C GLY A 228 23.33 -21.32 -26.82
N GLU A 229 24.21 -22.31 -26.59
CA GLU A 229 24.19 -23.17 -25.40
C GLU A 229 24.29 -22.35 -24.11
N MET A 230 23.18 -21.85 -23.62
CA MET A 230 23.09 -21.43 -22.24
C MET A 230 22.76 -22.65 -21.38
N SER A 231 23.63 -22.90 -20.39
CA SER A 231 23.48 -23.97 -19.40
C SER A 231 22.04 -23.97 -18.83
N MET A 232 21.47 -25.17 -18.67
CA MET A 232 20.11 -25.34 -18.12
C MET A 232 19.92 -24.68 -16.76
N SER A 233 20.99 -24.56 -15.95
CA SER A 233 20.95 -23.88 -14.65
C SER A 233 20.76 -22.37 -14.78
N ASN A 234 21.36 -21.71 -15.77
CA ASN A 234 21.16 -20.29 -16.04
C ASN A 234 19.76 -20.00 -16.64
N ARG A 235 19.20 -20.94 -17.41
CA ARG A 235 17.79 -20.80 -17.88
C ARG A 235 16.78 -20.93 -16.76
N MET A 236 17.01 -21.79 -15.76
CA MET A 236 16.11 -21.93 -14.62
C MET A 236 16.21 -20.74 -13.67
N ALA A 237 17.42 -20.23 -13.41
CA ALA A 237 17.61 -19.04 -12.57
C ALA A 237 17.05 -17.77 -13.24
N ASP A 238 17.21 -17.63 -14.55
CA ASP A 238 16.61 -16.55 -15.34
C ASP A 238 15.07 -16.69 -15.41
N MET A 239 14.57 -17.92 -15.50
CA MET A 239 13.13 -18.17 -15.46
C MET A 239 12.51 -17.91 -14.07
N ASP A 240 13.23 -18.15 -12.96
CA ASP A 240 12.72 -17.92 -11.61
C ASP A 240 12.75 -16.42 -11.23
N GLN A 241 13.80 -15.71 -11.61
CA GLN A 241 13.80 -14.24 -11.50
C GLN A 241 12.81 -13.59 -12.46
N ASP A 242 12.68 -14.11 -13.67
CA ASP A 242 11.68 -13.69 -14.63
C ASP A 242 10.26 -14.10 -14.23
N PHE A 243 10.06 -15.26 -13.60
CA PHE A 243 8.74 -15.71 -13.19
C PHE A 243 8.14 -14.78 -12.13
N ASN A 244 8.91 -14.35 -11.15
CA ASN A 244 8.42 -13.44 -10.10
C ASN A 244 8.42 -11.97 -10.51
N THR A 245 9.32 -11.53 -11.36
CA THR A 245 9.44 -10.13 -11.81
C THR A 245 8.78 -9.88 -13.17
N ARG A 246 8.81 -10.83 -14.09
CA ARG A 246 8.25 -10.75 -15.43
C ARG A 246 6.92 -11.49 -15.57
N TYR A 247 6.72 -12.59 -14.88
CA TYR A 247 5.50 -13.37 -15.01
C TYR A 247 4.33 -12.75 -14.23
N GLY A 248 4.63 -12.07 -13.12
CA GLY A 248 3.67 -11.19 -12.50
C GLY A 248 3.25 -10.04 -13.42
N SER A 249 4.17 -9.50 -14.23
CA SER A 249 3.87 -8.37 -15.11
C SER A 249 3.68 -8.75 -16.58
N TYR A 250 4.47 -9.60 -17.16
CA TYR A 250 4.39 -9.93 -18.60
C TYR A 250 3.27 -10.92 -18.94
N ARG A 251 3.11 -12.00 -18.20
CA ARG A 251 1.98 -12.93 -18.43
C ARG A 251 0.68 -12.37 -17.88
N GLY A 252 0.71 -11.63 -16.78
CA GLY A 252 -0.43 -10.87 -16.32
C GLY A 252 -0.84 -9.84 -17.36
N TRP A 253 0.13 -9.18 -17.98
CA TRP A 253 -0.09 -8.24 -19.08
C TRP A 253 -0.55 -8.95 -20.37
N GLN A 254 0.07 -10.08 -20.77
CA GLN A 254 -0.44 -10.91 -21.87
C GLN A 254 -1.86 -11.41 -21.61
N MET A 255 -2.14 -11.95 -20.42
CA MET A 255 -3.49 -12.40 -20.06
C MET A 255 -4.47 -11.23 -19.93
N ALA A 256 -4.00 -10.06 -19.51
CA ALA A 256 -4.81 -8.85 -19.52
C ALA A 256 -5.09 -8.39 -20.96
N LEU A 257 -4.11 -8.41 -21.83
CA LEU A 257 -4.28 -8.09 -23.25
C LEU A 257 -5.14 -9.12 -24.01
N GLU A 258 -5.02 -10.39 -23.70
CA GLU A 258 -5.87 -11.44 -24.26
C GLU A 258 -7.33 -11.34 -23.76
N ARG A 259 -7.53 -10.76 -22.59
CA ARG A 259 -8.85 -10.53 -21.96
C ARG A 259 -9.39 -9.11 -22.16
N VAL A 260 -8.55 -8.18 -22.53
CA VAL A 260 -8.96 -6.81 -22.84
C VAL A 260 -9.58 -6.80 -24.23
N GLN A 261 -10.89 -6.88 -24.25
CA GLN A 261 -11.58 -6.08 -25.25
C GLN A 261 -11.04 -4.65 -25.09
N PRO A 262 -10.58 -3.99 -26.17
CA PRO A 262 -10.12 -2.62 -26.09
C PRO A 262 -11.15 -1.85 -25.30
N ILE A 263 -10.77 -1.33 -24.13
CA ILE A 263 -11.64 -0.45 -23.36
C ILE A 263 -11.93 0.67 -24.34
N PRO A 264 -13.20 0.83 -24.80
CA PRO A 264 -13.49 1.95 -25.65
C PRO A 264 -12.96 3.16 -24.92
N ARG A 265 -12.07 3.93 -25.56
CA ARG A 265 -11.59 5.20 -25.02
C ARG A 265 -12.86 6.02 -24.78
N HIS A 266 -13.38 5.94 -23.57
CA HIS A 266 -14.21 7.00 -23.09
C HIS A 266 -13.25 8.17 -22.92
N THR A 267 -13.06 8.93 -23.99
CA THR A 267 -12.67 10.30 -23.85
C THR A 267 -13.65 10.85 -22.83
N ALA A 268 -13.15 11.13 -21.64
CA ALA A 268 -13.94 11.74 -20.63
C ALA A 268 -14.49 13.01 -21.28
N ASP A 269 -15.78 13.05 -21.51
CA ASP A 269 -16.50 14.23 -21.99
C ASP A 269 -16.62 15.22 -20.81
N LEU A 270 -15.47 15.40 -20.15
CA LEU A 270 -15.29 16.26 -19.00
C LEU A 270 -14.82 17.60 -19.53
N SER A 271 -15.74 18.53 -19.63
CA SER A 271 -15.38 19.93 -19.76
C SER A 271 -14.53 20.30 -18.53
N LEU A 272 -13.31 20.80 -18.75
CA LEU A 272 -12.44 21.29 -17.69
C LEU A 272 -13.15 22.34 -16.81
N SER A 273 -14.12 23.07 -17.35
CA SER A 273 -14.97 24.00 -16.62
C SER A 273 -15.82 23.34 -15.54
N ASP A 274 -16.31 22.13 -15.78
CA ASP A 274 -17.19 21.41 -14.84
C ASP A 274 -16.39 20.80 -13.68
N MET A 275 -15.08 20.53 -13.90
CA MET A 275 -14.17 20.03 -12.86
C MET A 275 -13.64 21.11 -11.91
N VAL A 276 -13.72 22.37 -12.31
CA VAL A 276 -13.21 23.53 -11.53
C VAL A 276 -14.33 24.21 -10.76
N SER A 277 -15.60 23.91 -11.05
CA SER A 277 -16.78 24.51 -10.42
C SER A 277 -17.31 23.77 -9.19
N GLU A 278 -16.72 22.62 -8.81
CA GLU A 278 -16.95 21.91 -7.55
C GLU A 278 -15.73 22.06 -6.60
#